data_17a9062da174c775bc57e9b7719d2929
#
_entry.id   17a9062da174c775bc57e9b7719d2929
#
_cell.length_a   1.000
_cell.length_b   1.000
_cell.length_c   1.000
_cell.angle_alpha   90.00
_cell.angle_beta   90.00
_cell.angle_gamma   90.00
#
_symmetry.space_group_name_H-M   'P 1'
#
loop_
_entity.id
_entity.type
_entity.pdbx_description
1 polymer ?
#
loop_
_entity_poly.entity_id
_entity_poly.type
_entity_poly.pdbx_seq_one_letter_code
_entity_poly.pdbx_strand_id
1 'polypeptide(L)'
;MARLHERGLLHRLADGYYVVVPQDMTGSSWMPGLETAAAGIASAIYGPDNILVMGVSAARLHGAIPRALATATVAVPAQHRPIALSDRAAVVRFVKRNTQGLDAERYDTELGSTLVTTPEQTILDLAHRPDLGDAEVDVPTAVAALYERSDKDRLQALATEQRRIASLRRAETWARQ
;
A
#
# COMPACT_ATOMS: atom_id res chain seq x y z
N MET A 1 14.48 21.45 -12.24
CA MET A 1 14.41 20.39 -11.21
C MET A 1 15.63 20.42 -10.27
N ALA A 2 16.88 20.38 -10.77
CA ALA A 2 18.08 20.39 -9.92
C ALA A 2 18.12 21.54 -8.90
N ARG A 3 17.89 22.79 -9.32
CA ARG A 3 17.89 23.95 -8.42
C ARG A 3 16.85 23.90 -7.28
N LEU A 4 15.68 23.28 -7.51
CA LEU A 4 14.65 23.14 -6.49
C LEU A 4 15.00 22.03 -5.48
N HIS A 5 15.66 20.98 -5.96
CA HIS A 5 16.18 19.92 -5.10
C HIS A 5 17.33 20.46 -4.22
N GLU A 6 18.27 21.20 -4.80
CA GLU A 6 19.38 21.85 -4.07
C GLU A 6 18.89 22.84 -3.00
N ARG A 7 17.73 23.48 -3.21
CA ARG A 7 17.06 24.35 -2.22
C ARG A 7 16.24 23.61 -1.17
N GLY A 8 16.19 22.28 -1.21
CA GLY A 8 15.40 21.48 -0.27
C GLY A 8 13.86 21.60 -0.45
N LEU A 9 13.42 22.11 -1.60
CA LEU A 9 12.00 22.23 -1.92
C LEU A 9 11.42 20.97 -2.57
N LEU A 10 12.30 20.15 -3.15
CA LEU A 10 11.96 18.84 -3.72
C LEU A 10 12.79 17.75 -3.07
N HIS A 11 12.14 16.66 -2.72
CA HIS A 11 12.78 15.43 -2.29
C HIS A 11 12.72 14.40 -3.43
N ARG A 12 13.86 13.78 -3.75
CA ARG A 12 13.94 12.75 -4.79
C ARG A 12 13.54 11.40 -4.20
N LEU A 13 12.49 10.80 -4.72
CA LEU A 13 12.01 9.48 -4.32
C LEU A 13 12.70 8.35 -5.10
N ALA A 14 12.78 8.52 -6.42
CA ALA A 14 13.36 7.56 -7.35
C ALA A 14 13.86 8.30 -8.60
N ASP A 15 14.43 7.58 -9.56
CA ASP A 15 14.87 8.17 -10.81
C ASP A 15 13.67 8.74 -11.61
N GLY A 16 13.70 10.06 -11.82
CA GLY A 16 12.60 10.79 -12.46
C GLY A 16 11.41 11.15 -11.56
N TYR A 17 11.38 10.72 -10.30
CA TYR A 17 10.27 10.97 -9.36
C TYR A 17 10.71 11.84 -8.18
N TYR A 18 9.99 12.93 -8.00
CA TYR A 18 10.24 13.92 -6.95
C TYR A 18 8.92 14.25 -6.25
N VAL A 19 9.01 14.61 -4.99
CA VAL A 19 7.89 15.11 -4.19
C VAL A 19 8.22 16.51 -3.68
N VAL A 20 7.22 17.37 -3.61
CA VAL A 20 7.35 18.69 -2.98
C VAL A 20 7.45 18.48 -1.46
N VAL A 21 8.51 19.00 -0.86
CA VAL A 21 8.68 18.95 0.59
C VAL A 21 7.61 19.83 1.25
N PRO A 22 6.86 19.33 2.25
CA PRO A 22 5.93 20.17 2.99
C PRO A 22 6.60 21.41 3.55
N GLN A 23 5.89 22.54 3.52
CA GLN A 23 6.47 23.85 3.84
C GLN A 23 7.08 23.92 5.24
N ASP A 24 6.45 23.26 6.20
CA ASP A 24 6.89 23.14 7.60
C ASP A 24 8.09 22.21 7.79
N MET A 25 8.41 21.38 6.78
CA MET A 25 9.54 20.44 6.78
C MET A 25 10.72 20.92 5.94
N THR A 26 10.62 22.09 5.30
CA THR A 26 11.69 22.66 4.47
C THR A 26 12.94 22.91 5.31
N GLY A 27 14.10 22.43 4.83
CA GLY A 27 15.38 22.55 5.54
C GLY A 27 15.65 21.44 6.58
N SER A 28 14.73 20.48 6.75
CA SER A 28 14.97 19.29 7.55
C SER A 28 15.33 18.08 6.68
N SER A 29 15.79 16.99 7.31
CA SER A 29 16.03 15.70 6.64
C SER A 29 14.72 14.89 6.47
N TRP A 30 13.62 15.57 6.07
CA TRP A 30 12.33 14.95 5.88
C TRP A 30 12.31 14.04 4.65
N MET A 31 11.64 12.92 4.79
CA MET A 31 11.23 12.06 3.69
C MET A 31 9.85 11.44 3.98
N PRO A 32 9.02 11.20 2.96
CA PRO A 32 7.69 10.63 3.17
C PRO A 32 7.79 9.17 3.61
N GLY A 33 6.74 8.67 4.26
CA GLY A 33 6.57 7.25 4.51
C GLY A 33 6.64 6.42 3.22
N LEU A 34 7.04 5.15 3.33
CA LEU A 34 7.21 4.28 2.17
C LEU A 34 5.92 4.14 1.37
N GLU A 35 4.79 3.94 2.05
CA GLU A 35 3.47 3.77 1.43
C GLU A 35 3.02 5.05 0.72
N THR A 36 3.29 6.21 1.33
CA THR A 36 3.00 7.53 0.73
C THR A 36 3.85 7.77 -0.52
N ALA A 37 5.15 7.46 -0.45
CA ALA A 37 6.05 7.57 -1.61
C ALA A 37 5.57 6.66 -2.77
N ALA A 38 5.21 5.43 -2.46
CA ALA A 38 4.70 4.47 -3.44
C ALA A 38 3.39 4.93 -4.10
N ALA A 39 2.44 5.42 -3.30
CA ALA A 39 1.19 5.99 -3.79
C ALA A 39 1.45 7.21 -4.69
N GLY A 40 2.37 8.10 -4.31
CA GLY A 40 2.77 9.26 -5.11
C GLY A 40 3.35 8.88 -6.47
N ILE A 41 4.29 7.94 -6.50
CA ILE A 41 4.87 7.43 -7.75
C ILE A 41 3.79 6.78 -8.64
N ALA A 42 2.97 5.90 -8.08
CA ALA A 42 1.89 5.25 -8.81
C ALA A 42 0.86 6.25 -9.35
N SER A 43 0.51 7.27 -8.55
CA SER A 43 -0.39 8.35 -8.96
C SER A 43 0.17 9.19 -10.11
N ALA A 44 1.48 9.42 -10.13
CA ALA A 44 2.14 10.14 -11.23
C ALA A 44 2.08 9.36 -12.55
N ILE A 45 2.05 8.02 -12.49
CA ILE A 45 1.99 7.15 -13.67
C ILE A 45 0.56 6.96 -14.16
N TYR A 46 -0.40 6.72 -13.25
CA TYR A 46 -1.76 6.25 -13.59
C TYR A 46 -2.88 7.21 -13.19
N GLY A 47 -2.58 8.25 -12.46
CA GLY A 47 -3.58 9.13 -11.83
C GLY A 47 -4.00 8.63 -10.44
N PRO A 48 -4.34 9.55 -9.53
CA PRO A 48 -4.60 9.24 -8.12
C PRO A 48 -5.84 8.37 -7.88
N ASP A 49 -6.83 8.43 -8.78
CA ASP A 49 -8.06 7.67 -8.66
C ASP A 49 -7.98 6.26 -9.28
N ASN A 50 -6.85 5.92 -9.90
CA ASN A 50 -6.63 4.65 -10.59
C ASN A 50 -5.66 3.72 -9.86
N ILE A 51 -5.20 4.10 -8.69
CA ILE A 51 -4.25 3.29 -7.89
C ILE A 51 -4.79 3.08 -6.47
N LEU A 52 -4.40 1.98 -5.85
CA LEU A 52 -4.68 1.72 -4.45
C LEU A 52 -3.46 1.13 -3.76
N VAL A 53 -3.11 1.65 -2.60
CA VAL A 53 -2.19 0.95 -1.71
C VAL A 53 -2.87 -0.33 -1.25
N MET A 54 -2.20 -1.49 -1.37
CA MET A 54 -2.79 -2.80 -1.13
C MET A 54 -1.86 -3.74 -0.33
N GLY A 55 -2.36 -4.91 0.00
CA GLY A 55 -1.59 -6.00 0.58
C GLY A 55 -0.87 -5.61 1.87
N VAL A 56 0.42 -5.93 1.99
CA VAL A 56 1.22 -5.63 3.19
C VAL A 56 1.32 -4.13 3.49
N SER A 57 1.32 -3.30 2.45
CA SER A 57 1.35 -1.84 2.60
C SER A 57 0.04 -1.30 3.18
N ALA A 58 -1.11 -1.80 2.72
CA ALA A 58 -2.40 -1.46 3.34
C ALA A 58 -2.49 -1.99 4.77
N ALA A 59 -2.05 -3.22 5.03
CA ALA A 59 -2.01 -3.77 6.39
C ALA A 59 -1.16 -2.93 7.33
N ARG A 60 -0.06 -2.35 6.85
CA ARG A 60 0.77 -1.43 7.61
C ARG A 60 0.04 -0.11 7.90
N LEU A 61 -0.60 0.49 6.91
CA LEU A 61 -1.40 1.71 7.10
C LEU A 61 -2.56 1.48 8.08
N HIS A 62 -3.18 0.31 8.04
CA HIS A 62 -4.18 -0.11 9.02
C HIS A 62 -3.61 -0.49 10.40
N GLY A 63 -2.29 -0.40 10.60
CA GLY A 63 -1.65 -0.70 11.88
C GLY A 63 -1.54 -2.19 12.22
N ALA A 64 -1.79 -3.09 11.26
CA ALA A 64 -1.67 -4.53 11.45
C ALA A 64 -0.24 -5.07 11.29
N ILE A 65 0.65 -4.31 10.64
CA ILE A 65 2.09 -4.56 10.56
C ILE A 65 2.82 -3.35 11.14
N PRO A 66 3.36 -3.43 12.37
CA PRO A 66 3.96 -2.27 13.03
C PRO A 66 5.37 -1.95 12.55
N ARG A 67 6.11 -2.95 12.04
CA ARG A 67 7.49 -2.74 11.59
C ARG A 67 7.57 -2.04 10.23
N ALA A 68 8.69 -1.39 9.97
CA ALA A 68 8.98 -0.85 8.64
C ALA A 68 9.17 -1.99 7.63
N LEU A 69 8.71 -1.77 6.40
CA LEU A 69 8.86 -2.69 5.27
C LEU A 69 9.89 -2.12 4.28
N ALA A 70 10.52 -2.99 3.49
CA ALA A 70 11.39 -2.63 2.38
C ALA A 70 10.68 -2.73 1.02
N THR A 71 9.47 -3.27 0.99
CA THR A 71 8.65 -3.37 -0.22
C THR A 71 7.30 -2.71 0.03
N ALA A 72 6.93 -1.79 -0.86
CA ALA A 72 5.58 -1.26 -0.93
C ALA A 72 4.81 -1.93 -2.08
N THR A 73 3.53 -2.21 -1.86
CA THR A 73 2.64 -2.83 -2.84
C THR A 73 1.49 -1.91 -3.21
N VAL A 74 1.32 -1.67 -4.52
CA VAL A 74 0.28 -0.79 -5.06
C VAL A 74 -0.45 -1.51 -6.19
N ALA A 75 -1.78 -1.55 -6.11
CA ALA A 75 -2.64 -2.01 -7.20
C ALA A 75 -2.69 -0.94 -8.29
N VAL A 76 -2.52 -1.35 -9.54
CA VAL A 76 -2.49 -0.48 -10.72
C VAL A 76 -3.25 -1.11 -11.90
N PRO A 77 -3.79 -0.32 -12.84
CA PRO A 77 -4.60 -0.84 -13.94
C PRO A 77 -3.77 -1.57 -15.01
N ALA A 78 -2.49 -1.26 -15.13
CA ALA A 78 -1.58 -1.88 -16.09
C ALA A 78 -0.26 -2.26 -15.42
N GLN A 79 0.37 -3.34 -15.86
CA GLN A 79 1.60 -3.82 -15.29
C GLN A 79 2.74 -2.81 -15.46
N HIS A 80 3.51 -2.61 -14.40
CA HIS A 80 4.72 -1.80 -14.39
C HIS A 80 5.87 -2.57 -13.73
N ARG A 81 7.09 -2.27 -14.14
CA ARG A 81 8.29 -2.82 -13.49
C ARG A 81 8.42 -2.23 -12.08
N PRO A 82 8.94 -3.01 -11.11
CA PRO A 82 9.26 -2.45 -9.82
C PRO A 82 10.21 -1.24 -9.93
N ILE A 83 10.00 -0.26 -9.06
CA ILE A 83 10.84 0.95 -8.98
C ILE A 83 11.60 0.93 -7.66
N ALA A 84 12.93 0.88 -7.74
CA ALA A 84 13.79 1.06 -6.57
C ALA A 84 13.79 2.52 -6.14
N LEU A 85 13.64 2.77 -4.84
CA LEU A 85 13.74 4.12 -4.29
C LEU A 85 15.20 4.57 -4.19
N SER A 86 15.44 5.86 -4.36
CA SER A 86 16.78 6.45 -4.28
C SER A 86 17.11 6.98 -2.88
N ASP A 87 16.07 7.24 -2.07
CA ASP A 87 16.18 7.83 -0.74
C ASP A 87 16.30 6.79 0.38
N ARG A 88 16.03 5.53 0.07
CA ARG A 88 16.09 4.40 1.02
C ARG A 88 16.24 3.07 0.30
N ALA A 89 16.67 2.05 1.04
CA ALA A 89 16.74 0.66 0.55
C ALA A 89 15.34 0.04 0.53
N ALA A 90 14.51 0.45 -0.43
CA ALA A 90 13.15 -0.04 -0.61
C ALA A 90 12.74 -0.05 -2.08
N VAL A 91 11.70 -0.82 -2.39
CA VAL A 91 11.16 -0.97 -3.74
C VAL A 91 9.64 -0.81 -3.75
N VAL A 92 9.12 -0.15 -4.78
CA VAL A 92 7.69 -0.12 -5.09
C VAL A 92 7.37 -1.23 -6.06
N ARG A 93 6.50 -2.15 -5.67
CA ARG A 93 5.99 -3.26 -6.48
C ARG A 93 4.58 -2.95 -6.94
N PHE A 94 4.38 -2.97 -8.24
CA PHE A 94 3.09 -2.73 -8.88
C PHE A 94 2.39 -4.06 -9.16
N VAL A 95 1.12 -4.12 -8.77
CA VAL A 95 0.28 -5.31 -8.93
C VAL A 95 -0.88 -4.96 -9.86
N LYS A 96 -0.90 -5.55 -11.05
CA LYS A 96 -2.01 -5.33 -11.99
C LYS A 96 -3.31 -5.87 -11.43
N ARG A 97 -4.31 -5.00 -11.29
CA ARG A 97 -5.65 -5.32 -10.81
C ARG A 97 -6.71 -4.48 -11.55
N ASN A 98 -7.95 -4.94 -11.53
CA ASN A 98 -9.08 -4.05 -11.80
C ASN A 98 -9.26 -3.13 -10.58
N THR A 99 -8.62 -1.96 -10.61
CA THR A 99 -8.59 -1.04 -9.46
C THR A 99 -9.95 -0.48 -9.10
N GLN A 100 -10.86 -0.37 -10.07
CA GLN A 100 -12.23 0.11 -9.84
C GLN A 100 -13.13 -0.95 -9.17
N GLY A 101 -12.75 -2.21 -9.21
CA GLY A 101 -13.47 -3.32 -8.59
C GLY A 101 -12.93 -3.73 -7.23
N LEU A 102 -11.94 -3.02 -6.69
CA LEU A 102 -11.42 -3.27 -5.35
C LEU A 102 -12.16 -2.42 -4.32
N ASP A 103 -12.47 -3.02 -3.17
CA ASP A 103 -13.05 -2.32 -2.05
C ASP A 103 -11.98 -1.41 -1.41
N ALA A 104 -12.24 -0.11 -1.38
CA ALA A 104 -11.25 0.91 -1.04
C ALA A 104 -11.84 2.03 -0.19
N GLU A 105 -10.98 2.67 0.57
CA GLU A 105 -11.27 3.87 1.35
C GLU A 105 -10.19 4.94 1.14
N ARG A 106 -10.51 6.20 1.43
CA ARG A 106 -9.52 7.28 1.44
C ARG A 106 -8.75 7.26 2.74
N TYR A 107 -7.44 7.41 2.60
CA TYR A 107 -6.51 7.46 3.72
C TYR A 107 -5.68 8.75 3.63
N ASP A 108 -5.64 9.51 4.71
CA ASP A 108 -4.86 10.74 4.79
C ASP A 108 -3.39 10.43 5.04
N THR A 109 -2.54 11.05 4.25
CA THR A 109 -1.08 10.94 4.35
C THR A 109 -0.47 12.33 4.51
N GLU A 110 0.82 12.39 4.80
CA GLU A 110 1.58 13.65 4.87
C GLU A 110 1.65 14.41 3.53
N LEU A 111 1.26 13.79 2.42
CA LEU A 111 1.23 14.39 1.07
C LEU A 111 -0.20 14.53 0.50
N GLY A 112 -1.20 14.46 1.34
CA GLY A 112 -2.60 14.47 0.94
C GLY A 112 -3.25 13.09 1.10
N SER A 113 -4.39 12.85 0.44
CA SER A 113 -5.10 11.58 0.56
C SER A 113 -4.78 10.62 -0.59
N THR A 114 -4.79 9.33 -0.30
CA THR A 114 -4.67 8.25 -1.27
C THR A 114 -5.77 7.22 -1.08
N LEU A 115 -6.00 6.37 -2.08
CA LEU A 115 -6.88 5.22 -1.94
C LEU A 115 -6.09 4.05 -1.35
N VAL A 116 -6.70 3.36 -0.40
CA VAL A 116 -6.15 2.18 0.27
C VAL A 116 -7.23 1.10 0.28
N THR A 117 -6.86 -0.15 0.06
CA THR A 117 -7.81 -1.26 0.22
C THR A 117 -8.34 -1.30 1.65
N THR A 118 -9.66 -1.49 1.81
CA THR A 118 -10.29 -1.63 3.13
C THR A 118 -9.68 -2.78 3.92
N PRO A 119 -9.87 -2.86 5.24
CA PRO A 119 -9.43 -4.01 6.03
C PRO A 119 -9.93 -5.34 5.45
N GLU A 120 -11.18 -5.43 5.02
CA GLU A 120 -11.79 -6.62 4.42
C GLU A 120 -11.11 -7.02 3.10
N GLN A 121 -10.90 -6.05 2.21
CA GLN A 121 -10.18 -6.29 0.95
C GLN A 121 -8.72 -6.69 1.22
N THR A 122 -8.08 -6.04 2.18
CA THR A 122 -6.68 -6.32 2.56
C THR A 122 -6.54 -7.74 3.10
N ILE A 123 -7.47 -8.22 3.92
CA ILE A 123 -7.52 -9.61 4.41
C ILE A 123 -7.53 -10.58 3.22
N LEU A 124 -8.41 -10.36 2.25
CA LEU A 124 -8.53 -11.24 1.08
C LEU A 124 -7.27 -11.22 0.21
N ASP A 125 -6.66 -10.05 0.02
CA ASP A 125 -5.44 -9.91 -0.77
C ASP A 125 -4.25 -10.61 -0.11
N LEU A 126 -4.04 -10.42 1.19
CA LEU A 126 -2.99 -11.07 1.97
C LEU A 126 -3.18 -12.59 2.02
N ALA A 127 -4.40 -13.05 2.28
CA ALA A 127 -4.68 -14.48 2.32
C ALA A 127 -4.62 -15.14 0.93
N HIS A 128 -4.78 -14.38 -0.16
CA HIS A 128 -4.61 -14.88 -1.52
C HIS A 128 -3.14 -15.02 -1.93
N ARG A 129 -2.35 -13.98 -1.66
CA ARG A 129 -0.94 -13.89 -2.04
C ARG A 129 -0.09 -13.43 -0.84
N PRO A 130 0.14 -14.33 0.12
CA PRO A 130 0.94 -14.01 1.32
C PRO A 130 2.40 -13.69 0.99
N ASP A 131 2.92 -14.21 -0.14
CA ASP A 131 4.26 -13.97 -0.67
C ASP A 131 4.47 -12.56 -1.23
N LEU A 132 3.39 -11.85 -1.50
CA LEU A 132 3.47 -10.55 -2.15
C LEU A 132 3.88 -9.44 -1.16
N GLY A 133 5.04 -8.85 -1.39
CA GLY A 133 5.54 -7.75 -0.57
C GLY A 133 6.63 -8.13 0.44
N ASP A 134 7.18 -9.33 0.33
CA ASP A 134 8.36 -9.80 1.07
C ASP A 134 8.17 -9.73 2.62
N ALA A 135 6.97 -10.02 3.10
CA ALA A 135 6.59 -9.99 4.52
C ALA A 135 5.71 -11.18 4.93
N GLU A 136 5.93 -12.35 4.33
CA GLU A 136 5.11 -13.56 4.52
C GLU A 136 4.97 -13.97 5.98
N VAL A 137 6.03 -13.79 6.78
CA VAL A 137 6.03 -14.12 8.21
C VAL A 137 5.07 -13.26 9.04
N ASP A 138 4.79 -12.04 8.59
CA ASP A 138 3.88 -11.11 9.27
C ASP A 138 2.42 -11.33 8.87
N VAL A 139 2.18 -11.93 7.69
CA VAL A 139 0.86 -12.01 7.08
C VAL A 139 -0.18 -12.71 7.98
N PRO A 140 0.08 -13.89 8.58
CA PRO A 140 -0.92 -14.54 9.42
C PRO A 140 -1.36 -13.66 10.60
N THR A 141 -0.41 -13.05 11.31
CA THR A 141 -0.69 -12.17 12.44
C THR A 141 -1.43 -10.90 12.01
N ALA A 142 -1.02 -10.30 10.88
CA ALA A 142 -1.68 -9.13 10.33
C ALA A 142 -3.13 -9.44 9.92
N VAL A 143 -3.36 -10.57 9.28
CA VAL A 143 -4.72 -11.02 8.91
C VAL A 143 -5.57 -11.25 10.15
N ALA A 144 -5.05 -11.90 11.20
CA ALA A 144 -5.78 -12.11 12.44
C ALA A 144 -6.20 -10.77 13.08
N ALA A 145 -5.26 -9.81 13.19
CA ALA A 145 -5.53 -8.49 13.74
C ALA A 145 -6.56 -7.68 12.93
N LEU A 146 -6.51 -7.76 11.59
CA LEU A 146 -7.51 -7.13 10.72
C LEU A 146 -8.86 -7.84 10.84
N TYR A 147 -8.86 -9.16 10.90
CA TYR A 147 -10.07 -9.97 10.99
C TYR A 147 -10.88 -9.65 12.25
N GLU A 148 -10.27 -9.47 13.40
CA GLU A 148 -10.95 -9.13 14.66
C GLU A 148 -11.85 -7.89 14.53
N ARG A 149 -11.39 -6.87 13.80
CA ARG A 149 -12.07 -5.58 13.66
C ARG A 149 -12.82 -5.39 12.35
N SER A 150 -12.79 -6.38 11.44
CA SER A 150 -13.47 -6.32 10.14
C SER A 150 -14.98 -6.61 10.27
N ASP A 151 -15.75 -6.06 9.34
CA ASP A 151 -17.13 -6.45 9.10
C ASP A 151 -17.17 -7.81 8.40
N LYS A 152 -17.69 -8.84 9.11
CA LYS A 152 -17.69 -10.21 8.62
C LYS A 152 -18.65 -10.42 7.45
N ASP A 153 -19.78 -9.71 7.44
CA ASP A 153 -20.76 -9.82 6.36
C ASP A 153 -20.19 -9.18 5.08
N ARG A 154 -19.54 -8.03 5.20
CA ARG A 154 -18.84 -7.37 4.09
C ARG A 154 -17.69 -8.24 3.58
N LEU A 155 -16.88 -8.81 4.46
CA LEU A 155 -15.78 -9.71 4.10
C LEU A 155 -16.28 -10.94 3.33
N GLN A 156 -17.37 -11.54 3.80
CA GLN A 156 -18.00 -12.68 3.13
C GLN A 156 -18.57 -12.30 1.76
N ALA A 157 -19.22 -11.13 1.67
CA ALA A 157 -19.76 -10.62 0.40
C ALA A 157 -18.64 -10.40 -0.62
N LEU A 158 -17.56 -9.71 -0.25
CA LEU A 158 -16.40 -9.48 -1.11
C LEU A 158 -15.74 -10.80 -1.55
N ALA A 159 -15.58 -11.76 -0.62
CA ALA A 159 -15.00 -13.06 -0.94
C ALA A 159 -15.85 -13.82 -1.98
N THR A 160 -17.15 -13.69 -1.91
CA THR A 160 -18.09 -14.31 -2.86
C THR A 160 -18.02 -13.62 -4.22
N GLU A 161 -18.13 -12.30 -4.25
CA GLU A 161 -18.07 -11.48 -5.46
C GLU A 161 -16.77 -11.69 -6.23
N GLN A 162 -15.64 -11.67 -5.52
CA GLN A 162 -14.30 -11.79 -6.10
C GLN A 162 -13.86 -13.25 -6.29
N ARG A 163 -14.71 -14.23 -5.97
CA ARG A 163 -14.40 -15.68 -6.03
C ARG A 163 -13.16 -16.04 -5.20
N ARG A 164 -13.08 -15.47 -3.97
CA ARG A 164 -11.95 -15.60 -3.02
C ARG A 164 -12.32 -16.41 -1.76
N ILE A 165 -13.27 -17.34 -1.87
CA ILE A 165 -13.70 -18.17 -0.72
C ILE A 165 -12.54 -18.96 -0.09
N ALA A 166 -11.60 -19.46 -0.91
CA ALA A 166 -10.41 -20.14 -0.39
C ALA A 166 -9.51 -19.19 0.43
N SER A 167 -9.39 -17.95 0.02
CA SER A 167 -8.65 -16.91 0.76
C SER A 167 -9.35 -16.57 2.08
N LEU A 168 -10.68 -16.45 2.06
CA LEU A 168 -11.46 -16.24 3.29
C LEU A 168 -11.25 -17.37 4.30
N ARG A 169 -11.38 -18.64 3.86
CA ARG A 169 -11.14 -19.80 4.75
C ARG A 169 -9.74 -19.82 5.34
N ARG A 170 -8.74 -19.43 4.55
CA ARG A 170 -7.36 -19.30 5.04
C ARG A 170 -7.25 -18.19 6.10
N ALA A 171 -7.86 -17.03 5.85
CA ALA A 171 -7.89 -15.93 6.81
C ALA A 171 -8.57 -16.33 8.12
N GLU A 172 -9.71 -17.02 8.05
CA GLU A 172 -10.40 -17.57 9.22
C GLU A 172 -9.55 -18.56 10.01
N THR A 173 -8.75 -19.37 9.32
CA THR A 173 -7.82 -20.32 9.96
C THR A 173 -6.76 -19.57 10.75
N TRP A 174 -6.17 -18.53 10.17
CA TRP A 174 -5.17 -17.71 10.85
C TRP A 174 -5.75 -16.91 12.02
N ALA A 175 -6.98 -16.43 11.90
CA ALA A 175 -7.66 -15.69 12.96
C ALA A 175 -8.03 -16.55 14.19
N ARG A 176 -8.00 -17.89 14.08
CA ARG A 176 -8.27 -18.82 15.17
C ARG A 176 -7.02 -19.32 15.91
N GLN A 177 -5.84 -19.00 15.40
CA GLN A 177 -4.55 -19.39 16.00
C GLN A 177 -4.11 -18.39 17.07
#